data_6ecfba69726e8f3a028c167d3187763c
#
_entry.id   6ecfba69726e8f3a028c167d3187763c
#
_cell.length_a   1.000
_cell.length_b   1.000
_cell.length_c   1.000
_cell.angle_alpha   90.00
_cell.angle_beta   90.00
_cell.angle_gamma   90.00
#
_symmetry.space_group_name_H-M   'P 1'
#
loop_
_entity.id
_entity.type
_entity.pdbx_description
1 polymer ?
#
loop_
_entity_poly.entity_id
_entity_poly.type
_entity_poly.pdbx_seq_one_letter_code
_entity_poly.pdbx_strand_id
1 'polypeptide(L)'
;DLANFRKQIAQGRRLSRRLYGMYARELFLAGEARDFLEAEDYFRAEVSSPDRSADEITEGCCVVARAARLRGAAVTFFKYTSKVIAGDGCSEICCELGYFYEETGDFEEAAVWYYNAAYETQPVLALRSSEEEPLQGLIRCYEQLGLPAQARSYAEELKHRQNEQTDN
;
A
#
# COMPACT_ATOMS: atom_id res chain seq x y z
N ASP A 1 -16.57 -1.27 -9.32
CA ASP A 1 -17.37 -1.66 -8.17
C ASP A 1 -16.83 -2.96 -7.56
N LEU A 2 -16.42 -2.90 -6.29
CA LEU A 2 -15.83 -4.02 -5.55
C LEU A 2 -16.75 -5.24 -5.47
N ALA A 3 -18.05 -5.03 -5.29
CA ALA A 3 -19.04 -6.10 -5.23
C ALA A 3 -19.07 -6.95 -6.51
N ASN A 4 -18.88 -6.32 -7.66
CA ASN A 4 -18.87 -7.02 -8.95
C ASN A 4 -17.65 -7.94 -9.10
N PHE A 5 -16.47 -7.50 -8.68
CA PHE A 5 -15.28 -8.34 -8.68
C PHE A 5 -15.47 -9.57 -7.77
N ARG A 6 -15.96 -9.35 -6.54
CA ARG A 6 -16.24 -10.45 -5.59
C ARG A 6 -17.22 -11.47 -6.17
N LYS A 7 -18.28 -10.99 -6.85
CA LYS A 7 -19.26 -11.85 -7.49
C LYS A 7 -18.64 -12.72 -8.57
N GLN A 8 -17.80 -12.15 -9.44
CA GLN A 8 -17.12 -12.91 -10.49
C GLN A 8 -16.21 -13.99 -9.91
N ILE A 9 -15.45 -13.66 -8.86
CA ILE A 9 -14.57 -14.60 -8.18
C ILE A 9 -15.36 -15.73 -7.50
N ALA A 10 -16.48 -15.40 -6.85
CA ALA A 10 -17.37 -16.37 -6.21
C ALA A 10 -17.99 -17.35 -7.23
N GLN A 11 -18.14 -16.93 -8.49
CA GLN A 11 -18.61 -17.77 -9.59
C GLN A 11 -17.48 -18.64 -10.19
N GLY A 12 -16.29 -18.65 -9.59
CA GLY A 12 -15.15 -19.42 -10.06
C GLY A 12 -14.43 -18.82 -11.27
N ARG A 13 -14.71 -17.57 -11.60
CA ARG A 13 -14.06 -16.89 -12.72
C ARG A 13 -12.70 -16.36 -12.30
N ARG A 14 -11.69 -16.66 -13.10
CA ARG A 14 -10.38 -16.04 -12.99
C ARG A 14 -10.40 -14.70 -13.72
N LEU A 15 -9.99 -13.64 -13.02
CA LEU A 15 -9.93 -12.32 -13.61
C LEU A 15 -8.81 -12.22 -14.65
N SER A 16 -9.11 -11.60 -15.81
CA SER A 16 -8.09 -11.24 -16.79
C SER A 16 -7.08 -10.27 -16.18
N ARG A 17 -5.93 -10.10 -16.84
CA ARG A 17 -4.91 -9.12 -16.42
C ARG A 17 -5.52 -7.74 -16.16
N ARG A 18 -6.36 -7.27 -17.04
CA ARG A 18 -7.03 -5.97 -16.94
C ARG A 18 -7.92 -5.89 -15.70
N LEU A 19 -8.79 -6.88 -15.51
CA LEU A 19 -9.73 -6.89 -14.38
C LEU A 19 -9.02 -7.10 -13.05
N TYR A 20 -7.97 -7.90 -13.02
CA TYR A 20 -7.11 -8.10 -11.85
C TYR A 20 -6.51 -6.77 -11.39
N GLY A 21 -5.87 -6.03 -12.29
CA GLY A 21 -5.29 -4.72 -11.99
C GLY A 21 -6.35 -3.70 -11.58
N MET A 22 -7.52 -3.71 -12.23
CA MET A 22 -8.63 -2.84 -11.86
C MET A 22 -9.15 -3.13 -10.45
N TYR A 23 -9.25 -4.39 -10.08
CA TYR A 23 -9.66 -4.80 -8.74
C TYR A 23 -8.67 -4.30 -7.68
N ALA A 24 -7.38 -4.57 -7.87
CA ALA A 24 -6.34 -4.11 -6.96
C ALA A 24 -6.36 -2.57 -6.79
N ARG A 25 -6.49 -1.85 -7.91
CA ARG A 25 -6.60 -0.38 -7.90
C ARG A 25 -7.83 0.11 -7.14
N GLU A 26 -8.98 -0.48 -7.41
CA GLU A 26 -10.24 -0.09 -6.76
C GLU A 26 -10.16 -0.30 -5.24
N LEU A 27 -9.53 -1.39 -4.80
CA LEU A 27 -9.28 -1.62 -3.37
C LEU A 27 -8.47 -0.49 -2.76
N PHE A 28 -7.38 -0.07 -3.40
CA PHE A 28 -6.52 1.00 -2.87
C PHE A 28 -7.14 2.39 -2.99
N LEU A 29 -8.07 2.60 -3.92
CA LEU A 29 -8.76 3.88 -4.08
C LEU A 29 -9.97 4.04 -3.14
N ALA A 30 -10.74 2.97 -2.94
CA ALA A 30 -12.04 3.06 -2.28
C ALA A 30 -12.33 1.90 -1.32
N GLY A 31 -11.45 0.92 -1.19
CA GLY A 31 -11.66 -0.25 -0.31
C GLY A 31 -11.51 0.09 1.17
N GLU A 32 -12.35 -0.51 1.97
CA GLU A 32 -12.27 -0.51 3.42
C GLU A 32 -11.55 -1.78 3.92
N ALA A 33 -11.26 -1.86 5.21
CA ALA A 33 -10.58 -3.02 5.81
C ALA A 33 -11.24 -4.35 5.41
N ARG A 34 -12.57 -4.43 5.49
CA ARG A 34 -13.33 -5.62 5.11
C ARG A 34 -13.07 -6.04 3.66
N ASP A 35 -13.00 -5.08 2.75
CA ASP A 35 -12.80 -5.36 1.33
C ASP A 35 -11.44 -6.00 1.06
N PHE A 36 -10.40 -5.55 1.74
CA PHE A 36 -9.06 -6.15 1.68
C PHE A 36 -9.04 -7.56 2.25
N LEU A 37 -9.69 -7.79 3.40
CA LEU A 37 -9.77 -9.11 4.02
C LEU A 37 -10.50 -10.12 3.12
N GLU A 38 -11.57 -9.70 2.47
CA GLU A 38 -12.33 -10.53 1.52
C GLU A 38 -11.54 -10.84 0.25
N ALA A 39 -10.64 -9.94 -0.18
CA ALA A 39 -9.83 -10.10 -1.38
C ALA A 39 -8.56 -10.94 -1.17
N GLU A 40 -8.10 -11.09 0.05
CA GLU A 40 -6.78 -11.67 0.37
C GLU A 40 -6.56 -13.04 -0.25
N ASP A 41 -7.48 -13.98 -0.06
CA ASP A 41 -7.31 -15.37 -0.52
C ASP A 41 -7.16 -15.44 -2.04
N TYR A 42 -7.96 -14.68 -2.76
CA TYR A 42 -7.87 -14.61 -4.22
C TYR A 42 -6.50 -14.10 -4.68
N PHE A 43 -6.07 -12.95 -4.19
CA PHE A 43 -4.78 -12.37 -4.59
C PHE A 43 -3.60 -13.22 -4.14
N ARG A 44 -3.66 -13.82 -2.95
CA ARG A 44 -2.60 -14.71 -2.47
C ARG A 44 -2.43 -15.94 -3.36
N ALA A 45 -3.51 -16.54 -3.83
CA ALA A 45 -3.44 -17.64 -4.79
C ALA A 45 -2.88 -17.17 -6.13
N GLU A 46 -3.31 -16.01 -6.62
CA GLU A 46 -2.91 -15.49 -7.93
C GLU A 46 -1.45 -15.06 -8.00
N VAL A 47 -0.87 -14.52 -6.92
CA VAL A 47 0.55 -14.12 -6.90
C VAL A 47 1.49 -15.32 -6.94
N SER A 48 1.00 -16.53 -6.68
CA SER A 48 1.75 -17.78 -6.82
C SER A 48 1.58 -18.41 -8.20
N SER A 49 0.74 -17.86 -9.05
CA SER A 49 0.46 -18.38 -10.39
C SER A 49 1.58 -18.04 -11.37
N PRO A 50 2.09 -19.01 -12.15
CA PRO A 50 3.14 -18.75 -13.14
C PRO A 50 2.65 -17.90 -14.32
N ASP A 51 1.34 -17.76 -14.49
CA ASP A 51 0.74 -16.99 -15.59
C ASP A 51 0.65 -15.48 -15.30
N ARG A 52 0.85 -15.07 -14.04
CA ARG A 52 0.83 -13.66 -13.68
C ARG A 52 2.17 -13.00 -13.97
N SER A 53 2.14 -11.79 -14.53
CA SER A 53 3.32 -10.99 -14.80
C SER A 53 3.94 -10.46 -13.50
N ALA A 54 5.19 -9.96 -13.59
CA ALA A 54 5.84 -9.32 -12.46
C ALA A 54 5.02 -8.15 -11.90
N ASP A 55 4.41 -7.34 -12.75
CA ASP A 55 3.55 -6.22 -12.34
C ASP A 55 2.32 -6.71 -11.59
N GLU A 56 1.64 -7.74 -12.11
CA GLU A 56 0.48 -8.33 -11.44
C GLU A 56 0.85 -8.92 -10.07
N ILE A 57 2.00 -9.58 -9.98
CA ILE A 57 2.51 -10.11 -8.69
C ILE A 57 2.72 -8.98 -7.69
N THR A 58 3.34 -7.88 -8.11
CA THR A 58 3.53 -6.69 -7.25
C THR A 58 2.19 -6.12 -6.78
N GLU A 59 1.25 -5.92 -7.70
CA GLU A 59 -0.10 -5.42 -7.38
C GLU A 59 -0.83 -6.34 -6.38
N GLY A 60 -0.78 -7.64 -6.60
CA GLY A 60 -1.38 -8.62 -5.69
C GLY A 60 -0.72 -8.65 -4.31
N CYS A 61 0.61 -8.54 -4.26
CA CYS A 61 1.34 -8.46 -3.00
C CYS A 61 0.93 -7.24 -2.17
N CYS A 62 0.63 -6.11 -2.81
CA CYS A 62 0.13 -4.92 -2.12
C CYS A 62 -1.20 -5.21 -1.39
N VAL A 63 -2.12 -5.89 -2.07
CA VAL A 63 -3.41 -6.27 -1.48
C VAL A 63 -3.23 -7.25 -0.32
N VAL A 64 -2.45 -8.31 -0.54
CA VAL A 64 -2.19 -9.34 0.49
C VAL A 64 -1.49 -8.75 1.70
N ALA A 65 -0.50 -7.87 1.50
CA ALA A 65 0.23 -7.23 2.59
C ALA A 65 -0.72 -6.38 3.45
N ARG A 66 -1.57 -5.56 2.84
CA ARG A 66 -2.55 -4.76 3.61
C ARG A 66 -3.52 -5.63 4.38
N ALA A 67 -4.08 -6.66 3.75
CA ALA A 67 -4.98 -7.60 4.43
C ALA A 67 -4.30 -8.29 5.61
N ALA A 68 -3.07 -8.76 5.43
CA ALA A 68 -2.30 -9.43 6.48
C ALA A 68 -2.01 -8.48 7.65
N ARG A 69 -1.63 -7.23 7.38
CA ARG A 69 -1.44 -6.22 8.43
C ARG A 69 -2.73 -5.97 9.19
N LEU A 70 -3.84 -5.80 8.50
CA LEU A 70 -5.15 -5.52 9.12
C LEU A 70 -5.62 -6.65 10.04
N ARG A 71 -5.31 -7.91 9.72
CA ARG A 71 -5.66 -9.06 10.58
C ARG A 71 -4.57 -9.50 11.55
N GLY A 72 -3.46 -8.76 11.62
CA GLY A 72 -2.38 -9.03 12.56
C GLY A 72 -1.50 -10.23 12.19
N ALA A 73 -1.46 -10.64 10.93
CA ALA A 73 -0.68 -11.79 10.47
C ALA A 73 0.72 -11.36 10.01
N ALA A 74 1.62 -11.12 10.97
CA ALA A 74 2.96 -10.59 10.72
C ALA A 74 3.79 -11.47 9.78
N VAL A 75 3.74 -12.80 9.92
CA VAL A 75 4.50 -13.73 9.07
C VAL A 75 4.07 -13.60 7.61
N THR A 76 2.77 -13.61 7.35
CA THR A 76 2.22 -13.40 6.00
C THR A 76 2.59 -12.03 5.48
N PHE A 77 2.45 -11.00 6.30
CA PHE A 77 2.78 -9.62 5.96
C PHE A 77 4.23 -9.51 5.45
N PHE A 78 5.20 -9.98 6.22
CA PHE A 78 6.61 -9.90 5.82
C PHE A 78 6.94 -10.79 4.62
N LYS A 79 6.28 -11.93 4.46
CA LYS A 79 6.46 -12.77 3.28
C LYS A 79 6.15 -11.99 1.99
N TYR A 80 5.03 -11.27 1.96
CA TYR A 80 4.58 -10.59 0.74
C TYR A 80 5.21 -9.21 0.55
N THR A 81 5.49 -8.47 1.61
CA THR A 81 6.27 -7.23 1.48
C THR A 81 7.69 -7.51 1.02
N SER A 82 8.35 -8.54 1.54
CA SER A 82 9.71 -8.91 1.15
C SER A 82 9.84 -9.28 -0.32
N LYS A 83 8.82 -9.91 -0.90
CA LYS A 83 8.80 -10.23 -2.34
C LYS A 83 8.93 -8.97 -3.20
N VAL A 84 8.27 -7.89 -2.82
CA VAL A 84 8.30 -6.62 -3.56
C VAL A 84 9.60 -5.86 -3.29
N ILE A 85 10.04 -5.82 -2.03
CA ILE A 85 11.28 -5.11 -1.63
C ILE A 85 12.53 -5.78 -2.24
N ALA A 86 12.51 -7.11 -2.46
CA ALA A 86 13.62 -7.81 -3.15
C ALA A 86 13.81 -7.35 -4.60
N GLY A 87 12.78 -6.76 -5.22
CA GLY A 87 12.84 -6.15 -6.54
C GLY A 87 12.95 -4.62 -6.43
N ASP A 88 12.18 -3.92 -7.26
CA ASP A 88 12.23 -2.45 -7.33
C ASP A 88 11.48 -1.76 -6.18
N GLY A 89 10.64 -2.49 -5.46
CA GLY A 89 9.76 -1.90 -4.47
C GLY A 89 8.62 -1.10 -5.10
N CYS A 90 7.73 -0.58 -4.25
CA CYS A 90 6.70 0.37 -4.66
C CYS A 90 6.20 1.17 -3.45
N SER A 91 5.59 2.31 -3.70
CA SER A 91 5.13 3.21 -2.64
C SER A 91 4.09 2.55 -1.73
N GLU A 92 3.18 1.75 -2.29
CA GLU A 92 2.16 1.03 -1.50
C GLU A 92 2.78 0.10 -0.45
N ILE A 93 3.76 -0.69 -0.85
CA ILE A 93 4.46 -1.61 0.07
C ILE A 93 5.24 -0.84 1.13
N CYS A 94 5.90 0.25 0.75
CA CYS A 94 6.60 1.11 1.71
C CYS A 94 5.63 1.73 2.71
N CYS A 95 4.44 2.16 2.28
CA CYS A 95 3.39 2.64 3.19
C CYS A 95 2.92 1.54 4.15
N GLU A 96 2.72 0.33 3.66
CA GLU A 96 2.31 -0.80 4.51
C GLU A 96 3.35 -1.09 5.60
N LEU A 97 4.63 -1.06 5.25
CA LEU A 97 5.72 -1.20 6.23
C LEU A 97 5.73 -0.03 7.21
N GLY A 98 5.49 1.19 6.74
CA GLY A 98 5.33 2.35 7.60
C GLY A 98 4.21 2.18 8.61
N TYR A 99 3.03 1.79 8.16
CA TYR A 99 1.89 1.52 9.04
C TYR A 99 2.19 0.41 10.05
N PHE A 100 2.83 -0.67 9.60
CA PHE A 100 3.19 -1.78 10.47
C PHE A 100 4.07 -1.32 11.63
N TYR A 101 5.15 -0.61 11.34
CA TYR A 101 6.07 -0.14 12.36
C TYR A 101 5.47 0.98 13.23
N GLU A 102 4.65 1.84 12.65
CA GLU A 102 3.92 2.85 13.41
C GLU A 102 2.98 2.20 14.44
N GLU A 103 2.23 1.17 14.02
CA GLU A 103 1.32 0.40 14.89
C GLU A 103 2.06 -0.33 16.01
N THR A 104 3.31 -0.73 15.79
CA THR A 104 4.15 -1.36 16.81
C THR A 104 4.88 -0.35 17.71
N GLY A 105 4.74 0.94 17.43
CA GLY A 105 5.40 2.01 18.20
C GLY A 105 6.84 2.28 17.81
N ASP A 106 7.34 1.68 16.73
CA ASP A 106 8.68 1.95 16.19
C ASP A 106 8.60 3.09 15.16
N PHE A 107 8.52 4.31 15.68
CA PHE A 107 8.32 5.51 14.85
C PHE A 107 9.55 5.87 14.01
N GLU A 108 10.75 5.51 14.45
CA GLU A 108 11.96 5.73 13.66
C GLU A 108 11.97 4.85 12.42
N GLU A 109 11.70 3.56 12.58
CA GLU A 109 11.61 2.63 11.46
C GLU A 109 10.43 2.97 10.54
N ALA A 110 9.28 3.30 11.11
CA ALA A 110 8.12 3.74 10.33
C ALA A 110 8.44 4.96 9.45
N ALA A 111 9.16 5.94 10.00
CA ALA A 111 9.55 7.14 9.25
C ALA A 111 10.46 6.81 8.06
N VAL A 112 11.37 5.85 8.20
CA VAL A 112 12.23 5.39 7.09
C VAL A 112 11.36 4.87 5.94
N TRP A 113 10.38 4.03 6.23
CA TRP A 113 9.51 3.45 5.20
C TRP A 113 8.58 4.48 4.56
N TYR A 114 8.02 5.39 5.33
CA TYR A 114 7.23 6.49 4.78
C TYR A 114 8.07 7.41 3.90
N TYR A 115 9.32 7.68 4.29
CA TYR A 115 10.24 8.44 3.45
C TYR A 115 10.49 7.74 2.12
N ASN A 116 10.76 6.43 2.14
CA ASN A 116 10.93 5.64 0.92
C ASN A 116 9.69 5.71 0.03
N ALA A 117 8.50 5.64 0.61
CA ALA A 117 7.25 5.74 -0.14
C ALA A 117 7.09 7.10 -0.85
N ALA A 118 7.46 8.20 -0.17
CA ALA A 118 7.27 9.55 -0.67
C ALA A 118 8.35 10.00 -1.66
N TYR A 119 9.59 9.51 -1.51
CA TYR A 119 10.76 10.08 -2.21
C TYR A 119 11.58 9.07 -3.01
N GLU A 120 11.53 7.78 -2.69
CA GLU A 120 12.45 6.78 -3.26
C GLU A 120 11.75 5.71 -4.11
N THR A 121 10.43 5.69 -4.15
CA THR A 121 9.66 4.69 -4.91
C THR A 121 8.53 5.34 -5.70
N GLN A 122 7.92 4.54 -6.58
CA GLN A 122 6.77 4.96 -7.37
C GLN A 122 5.53 4.18 -6.95
N PRO A 123 4.34 4.77 -7.02
CA PRO A 123 3.10 4.05 -6.80
C PRO A 123 2.76 3.17 -8.01
N VAL A 124 2.18 2.00 -7.76
CA VAL A 124 1.72 1.08 -8.81
C VAL A 124 0.20 1.02 -8.88
N LEU A 125 -0.52 1.41 -7.82
CA LEU A 125 -1.97 1.34 -7.73
C LEU A 125 -2.64 2.70 -7.50
N ALA A 126 -2.14 3.51 -6.55
CA ALA A 126 -2.77 4.76 -6.17
C ALA A 126 -1.73 5.85 -5.92
N LEU A 127 -1.89 6.99 -6.57
CA LEU A 127 -0.96 8.13 -6.45
C LEU A 127 -0.77 8.59 -5.00
N ARG A 128 -1.83 8.56 -4.19
CA ARG A 128 -1.75 8.96 -2.78
C ARG A 128 -0.75 8.16 -1.95
N SER A 129 -0.39 6.96 -2.40
CA SER A 129 0.61 6.10 -1.73
C SER A 129 2.04 6.64 -1.82
N SER A 130 2.31 7.58 -2.72
CA SER A 130 3.59 8.31 -2.79
C SER A 130 3.45 9.78 -2.39
N GLU A 131 2.25 10.25 -2.10
CA GLU A 131 1.96 11.65 -1.81
C GLU A 131 1.45 11.84 -0.37
N GLU A 132 0.14 11.98 -0.20
CA GLU A 132 -0.44 12.35 1.08
C GLU A 132 -0.28 11.29 2.17
N GLU A 133 -0.42 10.00 1.85
CA GLU A 133 -0.33 8.95 2.86
C GLU A 133 1.03 8.90 3.56
N PRO A 134 2.16 8.79 2.84
CA PRO A 134 3.46 8.73 3.51
C PRO A 134 3.86 10.06 4.15
N LEU A 135 3.49 11.20 3.57
CA LEU A 135 3.78 12.51 4.17
C LEU A 135 3.02 12.69 5.50
N GLN A 136 1.75 12.31 5.55
CA GLN A 136 0.99 12.28 6.80
C GLN A 136 1.61 11.32 7.82
N GLY A 137 2.09 10.16 7.37
CA GLY A 137 2.82 9.21 8.21
C GLY A 137 4.09 9.79 8.81
N LEU A 138 4.89 10.49 8.00
CA LEU A 138 6.09 11.19 8.46
C LEU A 138 5.77 12.26 9.51
N ILE A 139 4.73 13.03 9.29
CA ILE A 139 4.27 14.05 10.24
C ILE A 139 3.95 13.39 11.59
N ARG A 140 3.13 12.33 11.59
CA ARG A 140 2.78 11.61 12.82
C ARG A 140 4.00 11.03 13.54
N CYS A 141 4.90 10.39 12.79
CA CYS A 141 6.09 9.78 13.35
C CYS A 141 7.01 10.81 14.01
N TYR A 142 7.28 11.92 13.34
CA TYR A 142 8.15 12.96 13.90
C TYR A 142 7.50 13.69 15.07
N GLU A 143 6.19 13.83 15.09
CA GLU A 143 5.47 14.32 16.29
C GLU A 143 5.66 13.38 17.47
N GLN A 144 5.52 12.06 17.26
CA GLN A 144 5.72 11.06 18.30
C GLN A 144 7.17 11.00 18.80
N LEU A 145 8.14 11.27 17.93
CA LEU A 145 9.55 11.30 18.26
C LEU A 145 9.96 12.61 18.98
N GLY A 146 9.04 13.56 19.15
CA GLY A 146 9.35 14.84 19.77
C GLY A 146 10.19 15.76 18.89
N LEU A 147 10.06 15.65 17.56
CA LEU A 147 10.81 16.41 16.57
C LEU A 147 9.86 17.29 15.74
N PRO A 148 9.27 18.33 16.34
CA PRO A 148 8.23 19.14 15.70
C PRO A 148 8.70 19.92 14.47
N ALA A 149 9.99 20.27 14.40
CA ALA A 149 10.53 20.98 13.24
C ALA A 149 10.51 20.11 11.99
N GLN A 150 10.86 18.83 12.11
CA GLN A 150 10.78 17.87 11.01
C GLN A 150 9.32 17.61 10.61
N ALA A 151 8.43 17.45 11.59
CA ALA A 151 7.00 17.30 11.33
C ALA A 151 6.44 18.49 10.52
N ARG A 152 6.80 19.72 10.89
CA ARG A 152 6.39 20.92 10.14
C ARG A 152 6.94 20.95 8.73
N SER A 153 8.18 20.53 8.52
CA SER A 153 8.80 20.46 7.20
C SER A 153 8.00 19.55 6.25
N TYR A 154 7.58 18.39 6.73
CA TYR A 154 6.75 17.48 5.92
C TYR A 154 5.32 17.99 5.73
N ALA A 155 4.76 18.70 6.69
CA ALA A 155 3.46 19.35 6.55
C ALA A 155 3.50 20.45 5.45
N GLU A 156 4.58 21.21 5.37
CA GLU A 156 4.79 22.19 4.30
C GLU A 156 4.93 21.53 2.94
N GLU A 157 5.69 20.44 2.86
CA GLU A 157 5.83 19.64 1.63
C GLU A 157 4.49 19.08 1.16
N LEU A 158 3.69 18.54 2.07
CA LEU A 158 2.35 18.03 1.76
C LEU A 158 1.47 19.14 1.17
N LYS A 159 1.46 20.30 1.80
CA LYS A 159 0.70 21.45 1.34
C LYS A 159 1.17 21.91 -0.04
N HIS A 160 2.48 21.95 -0.28
CA HIS A 160 3.06 22.31 -1.57
C HIS A 160 2.61 21.36 -2.67
N ARG A 161 2.68 20.05 -2.44
CA ARG A 161 2.23 19.04 -3.41
C ARG A 161 0.73 19.12 -3.70
N GLN A 162 -0.09 19.38 -2.68
CA GLN A 162 -1.53 19.56 -2.84
C GLN A 162 -1.86 20.78 -3.70
N ASN A 163 -1.14 21.89 -3.51
CA ASN A 163 -1.32 23.10 -4.32
C ASN A 163 -0.94 22.87 -5.78
N GLU A 164 0.15 22.17 -6.05
CA GLU A 164 0.56 21.83 -7.41
C GLU A 164 -0.49 20.97 -8.15
N GLN A 165 -1.18 20.08 -7.44
CA GLN A 165 -2.24 19.24 -8.02
C GLN A 165 -3.49 20.04 -8.38
N THR A 166 -3.78 21.13 -7.67
CA THR A 166 -4.95 21.99 -7.94
C THR A 166 -4.71 22.99 -9.07
N ASP A 167 -3.46 23.33 -9.37
CA ASP A 167 -3.10 24.30 -10.42
C ASP A 167 -2.97 23.65 -11.81
N ASN A 168 -3.09 22.32 -11.92
CA ASN A 168 -3.11 21.53 -13.15
C ASN A 168 -4.52 20.99 -13.45
#